data_6afc2e372723dc11913da3d0b83d89cf
#
_entry.id   6afc2e372723dc11913da3d0b83d89cf
#
_cell.length_a   1.000
_cell.length_b   1.000
_cell.length_c   1.000
_cell.angle_alpha   90.00
_cell.angle_beta   90.00
_cell.angle_gamma   90.00
#
_symmetry.space_group_name_H-M   'P 1'
#
loop_
_entity.id
_entity.type
_entity.pdbx_description
1 polymer ?
#
loop_
_entity_poly.entity_id
_entity_poly.type
_entity_poly.pdbx_seq_one_letter_code
_entity_poly.pdbx_strand_id
1 'polypeptide(L)'
;ITRIGNFNAVISGIKAAAAAGMKNLKLNAVLIKGFNDMEIPALMRFAKENGLLLRLIEFMPLEDSVWNKEDFISGVDILKLLPEGGYWKAEKSGLPEDGPAQYYYNERTGDSIGIITAVSNHFCRNCNRLRVSASGNLRTCLFSPTEIPLREYIANTDITVLENKILESIKSKPKCWNDVRTGELHMSGIGG
;
A
#
# COMPACT_ATOMS: atom_id res chain seq x y z
N ILE A 1 6.53 -5.55 -14.85
CA ILE A 1 5.55 -5.29 -13.78
C ILE A 1 4.17 -5.64 -14.32
N THR A 2 3.43 -4.78 -14.96
CA THR A 2 2.11 -5.12 -15.49
C THR A 2 2.26 -5.71 -16.90
N ARG A 3 1.98 -7.01 -17.08
CA ARG A 3 2.12 -7.68 -18.38
C ARG A 3 0.99 -7.32 -19.35
N ILE A 4 -0.19 -7.01 -18.81
CA ILE A 4 -1.37 -6.58 -19.56
C ILE A 4 -1.86 -5.31 -18.89
N GLY A 5 -1.66 -4.17 -19.51
CA GLY A 5 -2.08 -2.88 -18.97
C GLY A 5 -2.37 -1.89 -20.08
N ASN A 6 -3.40 -1.07 -19.86
CA ASN A 6 -3.69 0.07 -20.73
C ASN A 6 -3.45 1.34 -19.92
N PHE A 7 -2.28 1.93 -20.07
CA PHE A 7 -1.91 3.16 -19.37
C PHE A 7 -2.93 4.29 -19.61
N ASN A 8 -3.39 4.45 -20.84
CA ASN A 8 -4.36 5.51 -21.16
C ASN A 8 -5.72 5.29 -20.46
N ALA A 9 -6.16 4.04 -20.29
CA ALA A 9 -7.36 3.72 -19.53
C ALA A 9 -7.20 4.08 -18.05
N VAL A 10 -6.02 3.83 -17.45
CA VAL A 10 -5.73 4.22 -16.06
C VAL A 10 -5.79 5.74 -15.90
N ILE A 11 -5.13 6.49 -16.80
CA ILE A 11 -5.15 7.96 -16.78
C ILE A 11 -6.58 8.49 -16.95
N SER A 12 -7.35 7.91 -17.87
CA SER A 12 -8.76 8.28 -18.07
C SER A 12 -9.60 8.01 -16.83
N GLY A 13 -9.38 6.87 -16.16
CA GLY A 13 -10.04 6.52 -14.90
C GLY A 13 -9.74 7.52 -13.77
N ILE A 14 -8.47 7.91 -13.61
CA ILE A 14 -8.05 8.92 -12.63
C ILE A 14 -8.77 10.25 -12.89
N LYS A 15 -8.77 10.72 -14.13
CA LYS A 15 -9.43 11.97 -14.53
C LYS A 15 -10.95 11.90 -14.30
N ALA A 16 -11.57 10.76 -14.62
CA ALA A 16 -13.00 10.55 -14.40
C ALA A 16 -13.35 10.56 -12.90
N ALA A 17 -12.54 9.93 -12.04
CA ALA A 17 -12.73 9.95 -10.61
C ALA A 17 -12.61 11.37 -10.03
N ALA A 18 -11.61 12.13 -10.46
CA ALA A 18 -11.45 13.53 -10.07
C ALA A 18 -12.64 14.40 -10.54
N ALA A 19 -13.06 14.24 -11.80
CA ALA A 19 -14.20 14.97 -12.37
C ALA A 19 -15.54 14.61 -11.69
N ALA A 20 -15.70 13.38 -11.19
CA ALA A 20 -16.85 12.95 -10.40
C ALA A 20 -16.87 13.53 -8.96
N GLY A 21 -15.89 14.35 -8.59
CA GLY A 21 -15.80 14.98 -7.27
C GLY A 21 -15.35 14.06 -6.15
N MET A 22 -14.73 12.92 -6.47
CA MET A 22 -14.13 12.05 -5.44
C MET A 22 -13.03 12.81 -4.71
N LYS A 23 -13.14 12.86 -3.39
CA LYS A 23 -12.17 13.54 -2.53
C LYS A 23 -11.09 12.57 -2.04
N ASN A 24 -9.96 13.13 -1.62
CA ASN A 24 -8.86 12.37 -1.02
C ASN A 24 -8.31 11.25 -1.90
N LEU A 25 -8.31 11.46 -3.21
CA LEU A 25 -7.71 10.52 -4.16
C LEU A 25 -6.22 10.38 -3.88
N LYS A 26 -5.75 9.14 -3.80
CA LYS A 26 -4.36 8.81 -3.50
C LYS A 26 -3.76 7.97 -4.63
N LEU A 27 -2.59 8.38 -5.11
CA LEU A 27 -1.81 7.63 -6.09
C LEU A 27 -0.70 6.87 -5.38
N ASN A 28 -0.69 5.55 -5.50
CA ASN A 28 0.35 4.71 -4.94
C ASN A 28 1.36 4.32 -6.02
N ALA A 29 2.64 4.52 -5.74
CA ALA A 29 3.73 4.07 -6.60
C ALA A 29 4.74 3.25 -5.79
N VAL A 30 4.97 2.01 -6.19
CA VAL A 30 6.05 1.17 -5.63
C VAL A 30 7.34 1.60 -6.29
N LEU A 31 8.35 1.95 -5.49
CA LEU A 31 9.66 2.36 -6.00
C LEU A 31 10.61 1.18 -6.06
N ILE A 32 11.23 1.01 -7.21
CA ILE A 32 12.24 0.00 -7.51
C ILE A 32 13.50 0.73 -7.98
N LYS A 33 14.61 0.54 -7.27
CA LYS A 33 15.88 1.19 -7.56
C LYS A 33 16.38 0.87 -8.96
N GLY A 34 16.84 1.88 -9.67
CA GLY A 34 17.33 1.75 -11.05
C GLY A 34 16.24 1.51 -12.09
N PHE A 35 14.96 1.42 -11.69
CA PHE A 35 13.84 1.22 -12.60
C PHE A 35 12.94 2.46 -12.71
N ASN A 36 12.43 2.98 -11.59
CA ASN A 36 11.51 4.12 -11.56
C ASN A 36 11.81 5.16 -10.48
N ASP A 37 12.90 5.03 -9.77
CA ASP A 37 13.33 5.97 -8.74
C ASP A 37 13.64 7.37 -9.30
N MET A 38 14.07 7.45 -10.56
CA MET A 38 14.28 8.73 -11.26
C MET A 38 12.98 9.40 -11.72
N GLU A 39 11.85 8.69 -11.66
CA GLU A 39 10.54 9.21 -12.08
C GLU A 39 9.80 9.97 -10.98
N ILE A 40 10.34 10.02 -9.75
CA ILE A 40 9.71 10.70 -8.61
C ILE A 40 9.24 12.12 -8.94
N PRO A 41 10.07 13.00 -9.57
CA PRO A 41 9.63 14.35 -9.90
C PRO A 41 8.46 14.39 -10.89
N ALA A 42 8.42 13.47 -11.84
CA ALA A 42 7.34 13.35 -12.83
C ALA A 42 6.03 12.86 -12.17
N LEU A 43 6.13 11.86 -11.27
CA LEU A 43 5.01 11.36 -10.48
C LEU A 43 4.42 12.43 -9.55
N MET A 44 5.28 13.22 -8.90
CA MET A 44 4.85 14.33 -8.04
C MET A 44 4.11 15.40 -8.85
N ARG A 45 4.65 15.79 -10.00
CA ARG A 45 4.01 16.75 -10.90
C ARG A 45 2.65 16.24 -11.38
N PHE A 46 2.59 15.00 -11.85
CA PHE A 46 1.35 14.37 -12.28
C PHE A 46 0.30 14.33 -11.16
N ALA A 47 0.69 13.96 -9.96
CA ALA A 47 -0.22 13.91 -8.81
C ALA A 47 -0.76 15.33 -8.49
N LYS A 48 0.11 16.33 -8.45
CA LYS A 48 -0.26 17.73 -8.20
C LYS A 48 -1.23 18.29 -9.26
N GLU A 49 -0.95 18.06 -10.54
CA GLU A 49 -1.80 18.51 -11.66
C GLU A 49 -3.19 17.88 -11.67
N ASN A 50 -3.34 16.69 -11.07
CA ASN A 50 -4.61 15.97 -11.01
C ASN A 50 -5.28 16.02 -9.62
N GLY A 51 -4.76 16.80 -8.67
CA GLY A 51 -5.31 16.91 -7.31
C GLY A 51 -5.21 15.61 -6.51
N LEU A 52 -4.17 14.81 -6.73
CA LEU A 52 -3.93 13.54 -6.07
C LEU A 52 -2.85 13.68 -5.00
N LEU A 53 -2.96 12.89 -3.93
CA LEU A 53 -1.88 12.73 -2.97
C LEU A 53 -1.01 11.53 -3.38
N LEU A 54 0.26 11.80 -3.73
CA LEU A 54 1.21 10.74 -4.07
C LEU A 54 1.68 10.02 -2.81
N ARG A 55 1.70 8.67 -2.86
CA ARG A 55 2.32 7.84 -1.83
C ARG A 55 3.33 6.90 -2.48
N LEU A 56 4.59 7.02 -2.06
CA LEU A 56 5.69 6.15 -2.46
C LEU A 56 5.78 4.97 -1.50
N ILE A 57 5.92 3.78 -2.04
CA ILE A 57 5.89 2.52 -1.28
C ILE A 57 7.21 1.79 -1.48
N GLU A 58 7.81 1.33 -0.42
CA GLU A 58 8.96 0.43 -0.48
C GLU A 58 8.62 -0.86 -1.22
N PHE A 59 9.53 -1.31 -2.08
CA PHE A 59 9.39 -2.58 -2.78
C PHE A 59 9.44 -3.75 -1.80
N MET A 60 8.32 -4.48 -1.69
CA MET A 60 8.13 -5.54 -0.71
C MET A 60 8.56 -6.92 -1.25
N PRO A 61 9.21 -7.77 -0.44
CA PRO A 61 9.60 -9.12 -0.81
C PRO A 61 8.40 -10.10 -0.78
N LEU A 62 7.47 -9.92 -1.72
CA LEU A 62 6.29 -10.78 -1.83
C LEU A 62 6.58 -12.05 -2.63
N GLU A 63 7.45 -11.95 -3.61
CA GLU A 63 7.81 -13.03 -4.52
C GLU A 63 9.34 -13.04 -4.68
N ASP A 64 9.98 -14.12 -4.23
CA ASP A 64 11.45 -14.21 -4.22
C ASP A 64 12.06 -14.24 -5.63
N SER A 65 11.29 -14.64 -6.64
CA SER A 65 11.70 -14.62 -8.06
C SER A 65 11.77 -13.20 -8.65
N VAL A 66 11.10 -12.22 -8.03
CA VAL A 66 11.00 -10.84 -8.55
C VAL A 66 11.73 -9.86 -7.65
N TRP A 67 11.74 -10.11 -6.32
CA TRP A 67 12.35 -9.20 -5.36
C TRP A 67 13.85 -9.44 -5.22
N ASN A 68 14.63 -8.37 -5.39
CA ASN A 68 16.06 -8.37 -5.14
C ASN A 68 16.38 -7.25 -4.14
N LYS A 69 17.29 -7.52 -3.21
CA LYS A 69 17.72 -6.54 -2.21
C LYS A 69 18.41 -5.32 -2.85
N GLU A 70 19.03 -5.50 -3.99
CA GLU A 70 19.69 -4.42 -4.73
C GLU A 70 18.70 -3.42 -5.34
N ASP A 71 17.47 -3.88 -5.61
CA ASP A 71 16.38 -3.08 -6.15
C ASP A 71 15.58 -2.34 -5.07
N PHE A 72 15.89 -2.61 -3.81
CA PHE A 72 15.22 -2.02 -2.66
C PHE A 72 15.73 -0.60 -2.38
N ILE A 73 14.78 0.31 -2.06
CA ILE A 73 15.06 1.67 -1.58
C ILE A 73 14.31 1.84 -0.26
N SER A 74 15.04 2.18 0.80
CA SER A 74 14.43 2.46 2.10
C SER A 74 13.64 3.77 2.11
N GLY A 75 12.65 3.89 3.00
CA GLY A 75 11.89 5.13 3.15
C GLY A 75 12.76 6.36 3.45
N VAL A 76 13.86 6.17 4.18
CA VAL A 76 14.85 7.22 4.44
C VAL A 76 15.57 7.64 3.15
N ASP A 77 15.90 6.68 2.28
CA ASP A 77 16.55 6.98 1.00
C ASP A 77 15.56 7.54 -0.01
N ILE A 78 14.31 7.10 0.00
CA ILE A 78 13.23 7.73 -0.78
C ILE A 78 13.13 9.22 -0.43
N LEU A 79 13.16 9.57 0.86
CA LEU A 79 13.10 10.96 1.31
C LEU A 79 14.28 11.80 0.78
N LYS A 80 15.48 11.21 0.65
CA LYS A 80 16.66 11.87 0.06
C LYS A 80 16.54 12.09 -1.45
N LEU A 81 15.78 11.24 -2.14
CA LEU A 81 15.55 11.36 -3.59
C LEU A 81 14.49 12.41 -3.94
N LEU A 82 13.73 12.91 -2.97
CA LEU A 82 12.74 13.93 -3.21
C LEU A 82 13.40 15.26 -3.64
N PRO A 83 12.81 15.96 -4.61
CA PRO A 83 13.26 17.32 -4.96
C PRO A 83 13.27 18.23 -3.73
N GLU A 84 14.17 19.23 -3.70
CA GLU A 84 14.24 20.21 -2.60
C GLU A 84 14.54 19.55 -1.23
N GLY A 85 15.38 18.53 -1.18
CA GLY A 85 15.66 17.59 -0.10
C GLY A 85 15.61 18.11 1.35
N GLY A 86 16.25 19.27 1.65
CA GLY A 86 16.34 19.81 3.01
C GLY A 86 15.04 20.43 3.57
N TYR A 87 14.03 20.66 2.74
CA TYR A 87 12.79 21.35 3.11
C TYR A 87 11.62 20.43 3.46
N TRP A 88 11.82 19.12 3.40
CA TRP A 88 10.79 18.15 3.75
C TRP A 88 10.73 17.93 5.27
N LYS A 89 9.57 18.16 5.87
CA LYS A 89 9.29 17.94 7.29
C LYS A 89 8.24 16.87 7.46
N ALA A 90 8.44 16.00 8.44
CA ALA A 90 7.43 15.03 8.81
C ALA A 90 6.19 15.75 9.33
N GLU A 91 5.04 15.41 8.76
CA GLU A 91 3.74 15.88 9.20
C GLU A 91 3.16 14.87 10.20
N LYS A 92 2.56 15.38 11.28
CA LYS A 92 1.81 14.52 12.20
C LYS A 92 0.51 14.12 11.52
N SER A 93 0.54 12.98 10.86
CA SER A 93 -0.67 12.31 10.39
C SER A 93 -1.43 11.78 11.61
N GLY A 94 -2.73 12.00 11.66
CA GLY A 94 -3.56 11.60 12.81
C GLY A 94 -4.91 11.07 12.41
N LEU A 95 -5.20 10.98 11.12
CA LEU A 95 -6.49 10.48 10.65
C LEU A 95 -6.42 8.95 10.42
N PRO A 96 -7.42 8.19 10.90
CA PRO A 96 -7.49 6.74 10.69
C PRO A 96 -7.43 6.35 9.21
N GLU A 97 -7.96 7.20 8.32
CA GLU A 97 -7.98 7.00 6.86
C GLU A 97 -6.63 7.20 6.17
N ASP A 98 -5.62 7.71 6.86
CA ASP A 98 -4.28 7.91 6.29
C ASP A 98 -3.52 6.59 6.09
N GLY A 99 -3.96 5.54 6.78
CA GLY A 99 -3.37 4.21 6.67
C GLY A 99 -1.91 4.19 7.18
N PRO A 100 -1.04 3.38 6.55
CA PRO A 100 0.33 3.17 7.04
C PRO A 100 1.35 4.19 6.53
N ALA A 101 0.94 5.25 5.83
CA ALA A 101 1.83 6.23 5.27
C ALA A 101 2.29 7.24 6.33
N GLN A 102 3.60 7.49 6.39
CA GLN A 102 4.12 8.69 7.03
C GLN A 102 4.08 9.83 6.01
N TYR A 103 3.43 10.93 6.35
CA TYR A 103 3.34 12.09 5.48
C TYR A 103 4.46 13.07 5.75
N TYR A 104 4.86 13.76 4.66
CA TYR A 104 5.87 14.81 4.66
C TYR A 104 5.35 16.00 3.88
N TYR A 105 5.64 17.19 4.36
CA TYR A 105 5.31 18.46 3.75
C TYR A 105 6.59 19.23 3.41
N ASN A 106 6.64 19.82 2.23
CA ASN A 106 7.75 20.66 1.82
C ASN A 106 7.44 22.12 2.11
N GLU A 107 8.19 22.71 3.03
CA GLU A 107 7.99 24.11 3.49
C GLU A 107 8.20 25.14 2.38
N ARG A 108 8.98 24.80 1.34
CA ARG A 108 9.30 25.72 0.24
C ARG A 108 8.27 25.66 -0.89
N THR A 109 7.83 24.47 -1.28
CA THR A 109 6.96 24.29 -2.46
C THR A 109 5.48 24.11 -2.09
N GLY A 110 5.17 23.84 -0.83
CA GLY A 110 3.83 23.51 -0.38
C GLY A 110 3.36 22.12 -0.79
N ASP A 111 4.25 21.27 -1.31
CA ASP A 111 3.91 19.93 -1.73
C ASP A 111 3.82 18.96 -0.54
N SER A 112 2.91 17.99 -0.61
CA SER A 112 2.80 16.91 0.36
C SER A 112 2.98 15.56 -0.32
N ILE A 113 3.59 14.60 0.40
CA ILE A 113 3.82 13.24 -0.08
C ILE A 113 3.69 12.25 1.07
N GLY A 114 3.23 11.04 0.79
CA GLY A 114 3.25 9.93 1.74
C GLY A 114 4.38 8.95 1.42
N ILE A 115 5.02 8.39 2.43
CA ILE A 115 5.98 7.27 2.30
C ILE A 115 5.47 6.11 3.13
N ILE A 116 5.39 4.92 2.52
CA ILE A 116 4.97 3.68 3.18
C ILE A 116 6.18 2.78 3.34
N THR A 117 6.70 2.73 4.57
CA THR A 117 7.87 1.93 4.96
C THR A 117 7.45 0.51 5.33
N ALA A 118 7.12 -0.30 4.33
CA ALA A 118 6.60 -1.66 4.56
C ALA A 118 7.70 -2.66 4.99
N VAL A 119 8.96 -2.35 4.73
CA VAL A 119 10.13 -3.22 4.96
C VAL A 119 11.09 -2.62 5.97
N SER A 120 11.60 -1.39 5.75
CA SER A 120 12.65 -0.80 6.60
C SER A 120 12.17 -0.39 7.98
N ASN A 121 10.93 0.08 8.09
CA ASN A 121 10.28 0.45 9.36
C ASN A 121 8.82 0.00 9.34
N HIS A 122 8.64 -1.32 9.35
CA HIS A 122 7.32 -1.92 9.17
C HIS A 122 6.35 -1.55 10.31
N PHE A 123 5.14 -1.23 9.91
CA PHE A 123 4.03 -0.80 10.79
C PHE A 123 3.15 -1.96 11.29
N CYS A 124 3.68 -3.18 11.37
CA CYS A 124 2.92 -4.40 11.70
C CYS A 124 2.16 -4.30 13.03
N ARG A 125 2.74 -3.67 14.04
CA ARG A 125 2.11 -3.50 15.37
C ARG A 125 0.81 -2.69 15.33
N ASN A 126 0.71 -1.74 14.39
CA ASN A 126 -0.44 -0.85 14.23
C ASN A 126 -1.27 -1.21 12.98
N CYS A 127 -1.01 -2.37 12.37
CA CYS A 127 -1.67 -2.76 11.14
C CYS A 127 -3.09 -3.28 11.42
N ASN A 128 -4.09 -2.51 10.99
CA ASN A 128 -5.52 -2.84 11.09
C ASN A 128 -6.11 -3.45 9.80
N ARG A 129 -5.27 -3.81 8.81
CA ARG A 129 -5.74 -4.29 7.51
C ARG A 129 -6.12 -5.75 7.54
N LEU A 130 -7.22 -6.05 6.89
CA LEU A 130 -7.69 -7.38 6.53
C LEU A 130 -7.87 -7.46 5.02
N ARG A 131 -7.83 -8.64 4.45
CA ARG A 131 -8.12 -8.89 3.04
C ARG A 131 -9.10 -10.02 2.91
N VAL A 132 -10.06 -9.86 1.99
CA VAL A 132 -10.94 -10.95 1.58
C VAL A 132 -10.69 -11.20 0.10
N SER A 133 -10.33 -12.43 -0.25
CA SER A 133 -10.12 -12.83 -1.64
C SER A 133 -11.45 -12.94 -2.39
N ALA A 134 -11.40 -12.97 -3.73
CA ALA A 134 -12.59 -13.20 -4.56
C ALA A 134 -13.26 -14.57 -4.29
N SER A 135 -12.51 -15.54 -3.74
CA SER A 135 -13.03 -16.83 -3.30
C SER A 135 -13.72 -16.81 -1.93
N GLY A 136 -13.73 -15.65 -1.25
CA GLY A 136 -14.35 -15.49 0.08
C GLY A 136 -13.48 -15.99 1.23
N ASN A 137 -12.17 -15.98 1.07
CA ASN A 137 -11.23 -16.30 2.13
C ASN A 137 -10.65 -15.05 2.77
N LEU A 138 -10.57 -15.03 4.11
CA LEU A 138 -9.96 -13.96 4.89
C LEU A 138 -8.46 -14.22 5.08
N ARG A 139 -7.66 -13.19 4.83
CA ARG A 139 -6.25 -13.11 5.22
C ARG A 139 -6.04 -11.99 6.22
N THR A 140 -5.42 -12.27 7.34
CA THR A 140 -5.12 -11.30 8.39
C THR A 140 -3.79 -10.56 8.16
N CYS A 141 -2.91 -11.11 7.32
CA CYS A 141 -1.64 -10.51 6.91
C CYS A 141 -1.40 -10.73 5.41
N LEU A 142 -0.83 -9.72 4.74
CA LEU A 142 -0.45 -9.81 3.33
C LEU A 142 0.53 -10.96 3.06
N PHE A 143 1.49 -11.15 3.96
CA PHE A 143 2.56 -12.15 3.83
C PHE A 143 2.21 -13.53 4.36
N SER A 144 1.04 -13.68 5.01
CA SER A 144 0.62 -14.99 5.54
C SER A 144 0.09 -15.87 4.42
N PRO A 145 0.53 -17.13 4.32
CA PRO A 145 -0.08 -18.11 3.43
C PRO A 145 -1.45 -18.58 3.94
N THR A 146 -1.75 -18.32 5.22
CA THR A 146 -2.98 -18.79 5.85
C THR A 146 -4.19 -18.05 5.32
N GLU A 147 -5.15 -18.81 4.82
CA GLU A 147 -6.47 -18.37 4.42
C GLU A 147 -7.54 -18.97 5.32
N ILE A 148 -8.49 -18.15 5.72
CA ILE A 148 -9.60 -18.56 6.59
C ILE A 148 -10.88 -18.47 5.75
N PRO A 149 -11.55 -19.60 5.44
CA PRO A 149 -12.76 -19.58 4.64
C PRO A 149 -13.89 -18.88 5.38
N LEU A 150 -14.53 -17.88 4.72
CA LEU A 150 -15.69 -17.17 5.28
C LEU A 150 -17.01 -17.55 4.61
N ARG A 151 -17.01 -18.29 3.50
CA ARG A 151 -18.23 -18.59 2.72
C ARG A 151 -19.34 -19.21 3.53
N GLU A 152 -19.03 -20.20 4.34
CA GLU A 152 -20.00 -20.90 5.18
C GLU A 152 -20.59 -19.98 6.26
N TYR A 153 -19.79 -19.04 6.76
CA TYR A 153 -20.21 -18.04 7.75
C TYR A 153 -21.05 -16.92 7.11
N ILE A 154 -20.73 -16.51 5.88
CA ILE A 154 -21.50 -15.52 5.12
C ILE A 154 -22.88 -16.08 4.75
N ALA A 155 -22.96 -17.37 4.45
CA ALA A 155 -24.23 -18.06 4.14
C ALA A 155 -25.13 -18.27 5.36
N ASN A 156 -24.62 -18.06 6.58
CA ASN A 156 -25.38 -18.17 7.80
C ASN A 156 -26.32 -16.96 7.95
N THR A 157 -27.54 -17.21 8.38
CA THR A 157 -28.54 -16.14 8.63
C THR A 157 -28.22 -15.33 9.87
N ASP A 158 -27.44 -15.88 10.80
CA ASP A 158 -26.98 -15.19 12.01
C ASP A 158 -25.65 -14.50 11.77
N ILE A 159 -25.67 -13.19 11.62
CA ILE A 159 -24.49 -12.36 11.39
C ILE A 159 -23.46 -12.44 12.52
N THR A 160 -23.89 -12.78 13.75
CA THR A 160 -23.00 -12.86 14.91
C THR A 160 -21.98 -13.98 14.75
N VAL A 161 -22.30 -15.03 14.02
CA VAL A 161 -21.40 -16.15 13.71
C VAL A 161 -20.24 -15.69 12.84
N LEU A 162 -20.53 -14.87 11.80
CA LEU A 162 -19.51 -14.29 10.94
C LEU A 162 -18.64 -13.29 11.71
N GLU A 163 -19.26 -12.40 12.50
CA GLU A 163 -18.54 -11.42 13.33
C GLU A 163 -17.56 -12.10 14.29
N ASN A 164 -18.03 -13.13 15.01
CA ASN A 164 -17.18 -13.89 15.92
C ASN A 164 -16.00 -14.55 15.18
N LYS A 165 -16.24 -15.11 13.99
CA LYS A 165 -15.17 -15.71 13.17
C LYS A 165 -14.13 -14.68 12.74
N ILE A 166 -14.56 -13.49 12.31
CA ILE A 166 -13.65 -12.40 11.96
C ILE A 166 -12.86 -11.94 13.19
N LEU A 167 -13.49 -11.72 14.33
CA LEU A 167 -12.82 -11.30 15.56
C LEU A 167 -11.80 -12.34 16.07
N GLU A 168 -12.14 -13.63 16.01
CA GLU A 168 -11.20 -14.71 16.30
C GLU A 168 -9.98 -14.66 15.36
N SER A 169 -10.24 -14.48 14.07
CA SER A 169 -9.21 -14.40 13.05
C SER A 169 -8.27 -13.19 13.26
N ILE A 170 -8.80 -12.07 13.70
CA ILE A 170 -8.00 -10.87 14.05
C ILE A 170 -7.04 -11.16 15.22
N LYS A 171 -7.48 -11.93 16.22
CA LYS A 171 -6.62 -12.34 17.35
C LYS A 171 -5.43 -13.20 16.91
N SER A 172 -5.57 -13.95 15.83
CA SER A 172 -4.50 -14.77 15.24
C SER A 172 -3.55 -13.99 14.32
N LYS A 173 -3.74 -12.67 14.16
CA LYS A 173 -2.91 -11.83 13.30
C LYS A 173 -1.45 -11.85 13.79
N PRO A 174 -0.47 -12.08 12.88
CA PRO A 174 0.94 -12.12 13.27
C PRO A 174 1.42 -10.75 13.76
N LYS A 175 2.33 -10.75 14.73
CA LYS A 175 2.93 -9.52 15.27
C LYS A 175 3.84 -8.85 14.24
N CYS A 176 4.47 -9.63 13.37
CA CYS A 176 5.33 -9.16 12.30
C CYS A 176 5.14 -10.03 11.06
N TRP A 177 5.27 -9.44 9.87
CA TRP A 177 5.20 -10.18 8.62
C TRP A 177 6.36 -11.18 8.45
N ASN A 178 7.54 -10.89 9.02
CA ASN A 178 8.70 -11.78 9.01
C ASN A 178 8.42 -13.13 9.68
N ASP A 179 7.49 -13.16 10.67
CA ASP A 179 7.18 -14.36 11.43
C ASP A 179 6.36 -15.39 10.61
N VAL A 180 5.76 -14.94 9.52
CA VAL A 180 4.81 -15.75 8.73
C VAL A 180 5.11 -15.80 7.24
N ARG A 181 6.13 -15.10 6.77
CA ARG A 181 6.51 -15.11 5.37
C ARG A 181 6.96 -16.52 4.96
N THR A 182 6.28 -17.08 3.99
CA THR A 182 6.63 -18.37 3.38
C THR A 182 6.73 -18.20 1.87
N GLY A 183 7.90 -17.80 1.36
CA GLY A 183 8.17 -17.83 -0.08
C GLY A 183 7.14 -17.11 -0.97
N GLU A 184 6.69 -17.71 -2.01
CA GLU A 184 5.97 -17.09 -3.14
C GLU A 184 4.52 -16.70 -2.84
N LEU A 185 4.23 -15.41 -2.87
CA LEU A 185 2.89 -14.85 -2.76
C LEU A 185 2.62 -13.94 -3.95
N HIS A 186 1.83 -14.40 -4.90
CA HIS A 186 1.42 -13.60 -6.04
C HIS A 186 0.31 -12.60 -5.65
N MET A 187 0.52 -11.31 -5.90
CA MET A 187 -0.46 -10.25 -5.59
C MET A 187 -1.82 -10.50 -6.24
N SER A 188 -1.85 -11.02 -7.46
CA SER A 188 -3.10 -11.35 -8.18
C SER A 188 -3.93 -12.43 -7.49
N GLY A 189 -3.32 -13.30 -6.68
CA GLY A 189 -4.01 -14.35 -5.95
C GLY A 189 -4.56 -13.92 -4.58
N ILE A 190 -4.14 -12.75 -4.09
CA ILE A 190 -4.48 -12.29 -2.74
C ILE A 190 -5.36 -11.03 -2.70
N GLY A 191 -5.96 -10.66 -3.81
CA GLY A 191 -6.88 -9.53 -3.88
C GLY A 191 -6.20 -8.17 -3.72
N GLY A 192 -5.14 -7.95 -4.49
CA GLY A 192 -4.39 -6.68 -4.56
C GLY A 192 -4.53 -6.01 -5.90
#